data_1c663aff64671b1c7c5d912646033f79
#
_entry.id   1c663aff64671b1c7c5d912646033f79
#
_cell.length_a   1.000
_cell.length_b   1.000
_cell.length_c   1.000
_cell.angle_alpha   90.00
_cell.angle_beta   90.00
_cell.angle_gamma   90.00
#
_symmetry.space_group_name_H-M   'P 1'
#
loop_
_entity.id
_entity.type
_entity.pdbx_description
1 polymer ?
#
loop_
_entity_poly.entity_id
_entity_poly.type
_entity_poly.pdbx_seq_one_letter_code
_entity_poly.pdbx_strand_id
1 'polypeptide(L)'
;MSGAVNTTAGLSDKVALGTIYPNEQIIASKFGSSGDQQTLSIPDGDIAISVNLSDTGRVAGFVSPGAKVAIFATTPSGGQDTTRLLAPSVQVIAVGATTVVSTTKTDAGGAATTEQLPKTLFTLAVNQQDAERIMFAASHGDLSFGLLNAKSKVQAGPGATDTNLFR
;
A
#
# COMPACT_ATOMS: atom_id res chain seq x y z
N MET A 1 -1.25 20.28 -31.71
CA MET A 1 -0.92 20.00 -30.31
C MET A 1 0.49 19.46 -30.25
N SER A 2 1.30 19.90 -29.29
CA SER A 2 2.69 19.45 -29.14
C SER A 2 2.73 17.99 -28.70
N GLY A 3 3.53 17.13 -29.37
CA GLY A 3 3.76 15.75 -28.99
C GLY A 3 2.91 14.69 -29.70
N ALA A 4 2.03 15.06 -30.63
CA ALA A 4 1.29 14.10 -31.44
C ALA A 4 2.23 13.35 -32.39
N VAL A 5 2.05 12.06 -32.53
CA VAL A 5 2.80 11.19 -33.44
C VAL A 5 2.15 11.26 -34.84
N ASN A 6 2.88 11.75 -35.82
CA ASN A 6 2.38 11.87 -37.19
C ASN A 6 2.83 10.72 -38.09
N THR A 7 3.83 9.93 -37.67
CA THR A 7 4.34 8.78 -38.42
C THR A 7 4.68 7.63 -37.48
N THR A 8 4.50 6.40 -37.93
CA THR A 8 4.84 5.19 -37.15
C THR A 8 6.36 4.92 -37.07
N ALA A 9 7.18 5.59 -37.90
CA ALA A 9 8.63 5.37 -37.96
C ALA A 9 9.33 5.61 -36.59
N GLY A 10 8.83 6.54 -35.76
CA GLY A 10 9.36 6.80 -34.42
C GLY A 10 8.87 5.84 -33.34
N LEU A 11 8.03 4.88 -33.69
CA LEU A 11 7.43 3.90 -32.75
C LEU A 11 7.89 2.46 -33.01
N SER A 12 8.72 2.21 -34.02
CA SER A 12 9.08 0.87 -34.51
C SER A 12 9.69 -0.04 -33.43
N ASP A 13 10.42 0.55 -32.46
CA ASP A 13 11.07 -0.19 -31.36
C ASP A 13 10.51 0.20 -29.99
N LYS A 14 9.30 0.77 -29.98
CA LYS A 14 8.65 1.22 -28.77
C LYS A 14 7.40 0.41 -28.45
N VAL A 15 7.12 0.27 -27.18
CA VAL A 15 5.90 -0.36 -26.66
C VAL A 15 5.00 0.69 -25.99
N ALA A 16 3.70 0.47 -26.01
CA ALA A 16 2.77 1.32 -25.31
C ALA A 16 2.97 1.17 -23.80
N LEU A 17 3.15 2.29 -23.08
CA LEU A 17 3.31 2.33 -21.62
C LEU A 17 1.97 2.24 -20.86
N GLY A 18 0.85 2.23 -21.56
CA GLY A 18 -0.49 2.12 -21.00
C GLY A 18 -1.52 1.77 -22.05
N THR A 19 -2.76 1.53 -21.62
CA THR A 19 -3.89 1.23 -22.51
C THR A 19 -4.17 2.42 -23.44
N ILE A 20 -4.31 2.14 -24.73
CA ILE A 20 -4.73 3.10 -25.76
C ILE A 20 -6.14 2.71 -26.21
N TYR A 21 -7.06 3.64 -26.09
CA TYR A 21 -8.46 3.41 -26.48
C TYR A 21 -8.71 3.76 -27.95
N PRO A 22 -9.73 3.15 -28.57
CA PRO A 22 -10.13 3.52 -29.94
C PRO A 22 -10.44 5.02 -30.04
N ASN A 23 -9.96 5.68 -31.11
CA ASN A 23 -10.07 7.11 -31.35
C ASN A 23 -9.25 8.01 -30.42
N GLU A 24 -8.36 7.44 -29.62
CA GLU A 24 -7.45 8.22 -28.79
C GLU A 24 -6.28 8.75 -29.64
N GLN A 25 -5.88 10.00 -29.39
CA GLN A 25 -4.74 10.61 -30.07
C GLN A 25 -3.43 9.97 -29.59
N ILE A 26 -2.62 9.50 -30.52
CA ILE A 26 -1.31 8.93 -30.26
C ILE A 26 -0.31 10.04 -29.95
N ILE A 27 0.25 10.05 -28.74
CA ILE A 27 1.30 10.97 -28.30
C ILE A 27 2.58 10.20 -27.97
N ALA A 28 3.75 10.77 -28.28
CA ALA A 28 5.03 10.10 -28.09
C ALA A 28 5.33 9.68 -26.66
N SER A 29 4.84 10.43 -25.68
CA SER A 29 5.03 10.14 -24.24
C SER A 29 4.28 8.89 -23.74
N LYS A 30 3.36 8.32 -24.54
CA LYS A 30 2.69 7.05 -24.21
C LYS A 30 3.47 5.82 -24.69
N PHE A 31 4.64 6.02 -25.29
CA PHE A 31 5.48 4.96 -25.81
C PHE A 31 6.88 5.04 -25.21
N GLY A 32 7.44 3.90 -24.84
CA GLY A 32 8.78 3.75 -24.30
C GLY A 32 9.46 2.49 -24.81
N SER A 33 10.63 2.17 -24.27
CA SER A 33 11.34 0.93 -24.58
C SER A 33 10.65 -0.26 -23.92
N SER A 34 10.89 -1.48 -24.42
CA SER A 34 10.26 -2.71 -23.87
C SER A 34 10.52 -2.95 -22.38
N GLY A 35 11.53 -2.29 -21.79
CA GLY A 35 11.80 -2.31 -20.34
C GLY A 35 11.07 -1.22 -19.54
N ASP A 36 10.47 -0.23 -20.20
CA ASP A 36 9.82 0.92 -19.55
C ASP A 36 8.35 0.63 -19.17
N GLN A 37 7.85 -0.56 -19.45
CA GLN A 37 6.51 -0.96 -19.04
C GLN A 37 6.43 -1.02 -17.52
N GLN A 38 5.86 0.03 -16.94
CA GLN A 38 5.52 0.17 -15.51
C GLN A 38 6.41 -0.70 -14.58
N THR A 39 7.71 -0.57 -14.72
CA THR A 39 8.60 -1.11 -13.70
C THR A 39 8.29 -0.32 -12.43
N LEU A 40 7.82 -1.04 -11.43
CA LEU A 40 7.61 -0.48 -10.11
C LEU A 40 8.93 0.18 -9.69
N SER A 41 8.94 1.52 -9.57
CA SER A 41 10.15 2.24 -9.18
C SER A 41 10.43 1.95 -7.71
N ILE A 42 11.31 0.98 -7.47
CA ILE A 42 11.75 0.62 -6.11
C ILE A 42 13.01 1.43 -5.83
N PRO A 43 13.07 2.20 -4.73
CA PRO A 43 14.28 2.89 -4.32
C PRO A 43 15.46 1.94 -4.11
N ASP A 44 16.69 2.42 -4.35
CA ASP A 44 17.90 1.62 -4.17
C ASP A 44 18.03 1.11 -2.73
N GLY A 45 18.28 -0.19 -2.60
CA GLY A 45 18.41 -0.86 -1.30
C GLY A 45 17.10 -1.31 -0.65
N ASP A 46 15.95 -0.93 -1.23
CA ASP A 46 14.63 -1.36 -0.77
C ASP A 46 14.12 -2.57 -1.59
N ILE A 47 13.12 -3.22 -1.05
CA ILE A 47 12.33 -4.26 -1.69
C ILE A 47 10.85 -3.85 -1.71
N ALA A 48 10.12 -4.34 -2.69
CA ALA A 48 8.67 -4.12 -2.79
C ALA A 48 7.92 -5.24 -2.08
N ILE A 49 7.08 -4.90 -1.11
CA ILE A 49 6.13 -5.82 -0.48
C ILE A 49 4.72 -5.32 -0.64
N SER A 50 3.74 -6.23 -0.64
CA SER A 50 2.33 -5.85 -0.73
C SER A 50 1.58 -6.26 0.53
N VAL A 51 0.75 -5.35 1.03
CA VAL A 51 -0.13 -5.56 2.20
C VAL A 51 -1.56 -5.17 1.88
N ASN A 52 -2.52 -5.89 2.44
CA ASN A 52 -3.94 -5.59 2.33
C ASN A 52 -4.41 -4.81 3.55
N LEU A 53 -5.07 -3.67 3.31
CA LEU A 53 -5.64 -2.84 4.38
C LEU A 53 -7.14 -2.66 4.21
N SER A 54 -7.84 -2.64 5.35
CA SER A 54 -9.24 -2.21 5.43
C SER A 54 -9.37 -0.70 5.18
N ASP A 55 -10.58 -0.20 4.96
CA ASP A 55 -10.84 1.23 4.73
C ASP A 55 -10.38 2.12 5.88
N THR A 56 -10.56 1.67 7.11
CA THR A 56 -10.09 2.40 8.31
C THR A 56 -8.56 2.37 8.43
N GLY A 57 -7.92 1.26 8.04
CA GLY A 57 -6.47 1.13 8.11
C GLY A 57 -5.71 1.93 7.05
N ARG A 58 -6.37 2.38 5.97
CA ARG A 58 -5.75 3.06 4.82
C ARG A 58 -5.97 4.57 4.73
N VAL A 59 -6.33 5.23 5.84
CA VAL A 59 -6.61 6.68 5.86
C VAL A 59 -7.69 7.06 4.82
N ALA A 60 -8.79 6.28 4.77
CA ALA A 60 -9.98 6.52 3.93
C ALA A 60 -9.67 6.83 2.45
N GLY A 61 -8.61 6.25 1.88
CA GLY A 61 -8.26 6.39 0.46
C GLY A 61 -7.43 7.62 0.09
N PHE A 62 -6.96 8.40 1.06
CA PHE A 62 -6.08 9.54 0.80
C PHE A 62 -4.62 9.13 0.51
N VAL A 63 -4.27 7.86 0.68
CA VAL A 63 -2.93 7.36 0.37
C VAL A 63 -2.82 7.08 -1.13
N SER A 64 -1.89 7.76 -1.79
CA SER A 64 -1.60 7.62 -3.22
C SER A 64 -0.16 7.15 -3.44
N PRO A 65 0.18 6.61 -4.63
CA PRO A 65 1.57 6.33 -4.99
C PRO A 65 2.46 7.57 -4.81
N GLY A 66 3.64 7.38 -4.22
CA GLY A 66 4.56 8.46 -3.84
C GLY A 66 4.35 9.01 -2.43
N ALA A 67 3.22 8.73 -1.77
CA ALA A 67 2.98 9.15 -0.40
C ALA A 67 3.91 8.44 0.58
N LYS A 68 4.23 9.11 1.69
CA LYS A 68 4.92 8.51 2.84
C LYS A 68 3.92 8.23 3.96
N VAL A 69 4.02 7.06 4.55
CA VAL A 69 3.15 6.62 5.65
C VAL A 69 3.97 6.10 6.82
N ALA A 70 3.48 6.32 8.03
CA ALA A 70 3.87 5.55 9.21
C ALA A 70 3.00 4.30 9.29
N ILE A 71 3.57 3.18 9.68
CA ILE A 71 2.86 1.92 9.83
C ILE A 71 2.73 1.58 11.31
N PHE A 72 1.49 1.40 11.74
CA PHE A 72 1.14 0.91 13.07
C PHE A 72 0.63 -0.51 12.98
N ALA A 73 0.99 -1.34 13.94
CA ALA A 73 0.49 -2.69 14.07
C ALA A 73 -0.27 -2.83 15.39
N THR A 74 -1.48 -3.36 15.32
CA THR A 74 -2.25 -3.79 16.50
C THR A 74 -2.20 -5.31 16.55
N THR A 75 -1.54 -5.84 17.56
CA THR A 75 -1.35 -7.27 17.74
C THR A 75 -1.77 -7.71 19.15
N PRO A 76 -2.38 -8.90 19.29
CA PRO A 76 -2.67 -9.45 20.60
C PRO A 76 -1.34 -9.80 21.32
N SER A 77 -1.21 -9.34 22.55
CA SER A 77 -0.05 -9.61 23.40
C SER A 77 -0.50 -9.86 24.84
N GLY A 78 -0.30 -11.08 25.36
CA GLY A 78 -0.65 -11.42 26.74
C GLY A 78 -2.13 -11.30 27.09
N GLY A 79 -3.03 -11.52 26.12
CA GLY A 79 -4.49 -11.42 26.29
C GLY A 79 -5.05 -9.99 26.15
N GLN A 80 -4.22 -9.02 25.76
CA GLN A 80 -4.63 -7.64 25.50
C GLN A 80 -4.10 -7.20 24.11
N ASP A 81 -4.80 -6.30 23.46
CA ASP A 81 -4.33 -5.70 22.21
C ASP A 81 -3.29 -4.61 22.49
N THR A 82 -2.23 -4.64 21.72
CA THR A 82 -1.18 -3.62 21.79
C THR A 82 -1.00 -2.98 20.41
N THR A 83 -1.14 -1.66 20.34
CA THR A 83 -0.85 -0.90 19.13
C THR A 83 0.51 -0.23 19.25
N ARG A 84 1.41 -0.52 18.30
CA ARG A 84 2.78 0.04 18.27
C ARG A 84 3.12 0.56 16.89
N LEU A 85 3.99 1.57 16.86
CA LEU A 85 4.66 2.00 15.65
C LEU A 85 5.61 0.90 15.18
N LEU A 86 5.38 0.40 13.97
CA LEU A 86 6.18 -0.65 13.36
C LEU A 86 7.29 -0.06 12.45
N ALA A 87 6.90 0.88 11.59
CA ALA A 87 7.82 1.62 10.74
C ALA A 87 7.46 3.11 10.72
N PRO A 88 8.41 4.03 10.99
CA PRO A 88 8.12 5.45 11.15
C PRO A 88 7.89 6.18 9.82
N SER A 89 8.44 5.69 8.73
CA SER A 89 8.27 6.29 7.40
C SER A 89 8.55 5.26 6.31
N VAL A 90 7.53 4.95 5.54
CA VAL A 90 7.58 4.01 4.42
C VAL A 90 6.98 4.67 3.19
N GLN A 91 7.58 4.46 2.02
CA GLN A 91 7.04 4.98 0.76
C GLN A 91 6.04 3.99 0.16
N VAL A 92 4.87 4.50 -0.21
CA VAL A 92 3.89 3.77 -1.00
C VAL A 92 4.27 3.92 -2.47
N ILE A 93 4.54 2.81 -3.16
CA ILE A 93 4.95 2.82 -4.57
C ILE A 93 3.81 2.45 -5.52
N ALA A 94 2.81 1.69 -5.04
CA ALA A 94 1.61 1.43 -5.82
C ALA A 94 0.40 1.24 -4.90
N VAL A 95 -0.79 1.51 -5.45
CA VAL A 95 -2.09 1.24 -4.81
C VAL A 95 -2.92 0.44 -5.80
N GLY A 96 -3.30 -0.76 -5.41
CA GLY A 96 -4.13 -1.66 -6.21
C GLY A 96 -5.62 -1.37 -6.08
N ALA A 97 -6.42 -2.12 -6.84
CA ALA A 97 -7.87 -2.04 -6.74
C ALA A 97 -8.37 -2.53 -5.38
N THR A 98 -9.45 -1.93 -4.90
CA THR A 98 -10.15 -2.41 -3.71
C THR A 98 -10.93 -3.67 -4.06
N THR A 99 -10.71 -4.74 -3.31
CA THR A 99 -11.42 -6.01 -3.44
C THR A 99 -12.25 -6.26 -2.19
N VAL A 100 -13.39 -6.92 -2.32
CA VAL A 100 -14.21 -7.33 -1.18
C VAL A 100 -13.74 -8.72 -0.73
N VAL A 101 -13.32 -8.82 0.53
CA VAL A 101 -12.89 -10.07 1.13
C VAL A 101 -13.92 -10.50 2.17
N SER A 102 -14.41 -11.74 2.04
CA SER A 102 -15.31 -12.34 3.03
C SER A 102 -14.50 -12.88 4.19
N THR A 103 -14.76 -12.36 5.40
CA THR A 103 -14.14 -12.85 6.63
C THR A 103 -15.25 -13.48 7.49
N THR A 104 -15.13 -14.77 7.78
CA THR A 104 -16.06 -15.46 8.67
C THR A 104 -15.48 -15.47 10.09
N LYS A 105 -16.19 -14.87 11.03
CA LYS A 105 -15.89 -14.97 12.46
C LYS A 105 -16.88 -15.92 13.10
N THR A 106 -16.38 -16.91 13.82
CA THR A 106 -17.20 -17.81 14.64
C THR A 106 -17.08 -17.34 16.09
N ASP A 107 -18.18 -16.98 16.70
CA ASP A 107 -18.22 -16.60 18.10
C ASP A 107 -18.13 -17.83 19.03
N ALA A 108 -17.99 -17.59 20.33
CA ALA A 108 -17.91 -18.67 21.34
C ALA A 108 -19.19 -19.51 21.42
N GLY A 109 -20.30 -19.09 20.86
CA GLY A 109 -21.57 -19.79 20.75
C GLY A 109 -21.73 -20.63 19.48
N GLY A 110 -20.72 -20.67 18.61
CA GLY A 110 -20.73 -21.45 17.35
C GLY A 110 -21.49 -20.79 16.20
N ALA A 111 -21.99 -19.57 16.36
CA ALA A 111 -22.62 -18.81 15.28
C ALA A 111 -21.54 -18.22 14.36
N ALA A 112 -21.61 -18.54 13.07
CA ALA A 112 -20.71 -18.00 12.07
C ALA A 112 -21.31 -16.75 11.41
N THR A 113 -20.67 -15.62 11.60
CA THR A 113 -21.03 -14.37 10.92
C THR A 113 -20.02 -14.10 9.80
N THR A 114 -20.50 -14.03 8.57
CA THR A 114 -19.66 -13.66 7.42
C THR A 114 -19.79 -12.17 7.17
N GLU A 115 -18.69 -11.46 7.31
CA GLU A 115 -18.58 -10.03 7.06
C GLU A 115 -17.80 -9.81 5.75
N GLN A 116 -18.33 -8.96 4.88
CA GLN A 116 -17.68 -8.55 3.64
C GLN A 116 -16.98 -7.22 3.86
N LEU A 117 -15.65 -7.25 3.92
CA LEU A 117 -14.84 -6.07 4.14
C LEU A 117 -14.08 -5.68 2.87
N PRO A 118 -14.20 -4.42 2.42
CA PRO A 118 -13.36 -3.94 1.33
C PRO A 118 -11.91 -3.86 1.81
N LYS A 119 -11.00 -4.47 1.06
CA LYS A 119 -9.55 -4.40 1.28
C LYS A 119 -8.85 -3.86 0.04
N THR A 120 -7.90 -2.95 0.25
CA THR A 120 -7.08 -2.39 -0.82
C THR A 120 -5.65 -2.87 -0.67
N LEU A 121 -5.06 -3.32 -1.79
CA LEU A 121 -3.68 -3.75 -1.85
C LEU A 121 -2.76 -2.52 -1.96
N PHE A 122 -1.81 -2.39 -1.04
CA PHE A 122 -0.75 -1.38 -1.08
C PHE A 122 0.59 -2.05 -1.31
N THR A 123 1.39 -1.50 -2.24
CA THR A 123 2.76 -1.93 -2.44
C THR A 123 3.69 -0.88 -1.84
N LEU A 124 4.56 -1.32 -0.97
CA LEU A 124 5.46 -0.52 -0.14
C LEU A 124 6.91 -0.77 -0.53
N ALA A 125 7.73 0.27 -0.52
CA ALA A 125 9.18 0.16 -0.61
C ALA A 125 9.76 0.17 0.80
N VAL A 126 10.44 -0.89 1.19
CA VAL A 126 10.98 -1.07 2.54
C VAL A 126 12.30 -1.85 2.49
N ASN A 127 13.16 -1.65 3.48
CA ASN A 127 14.31 -2.53 3.67
C ASN A 127 13.87 -3.92 4.13
N GLN A 128 14.76 -4.91 4.05
CA GLN A 128 14.45 -6.30 4.38
C GLN A 128 13.93 -6.46 5.83
N GLN A 129 14.55 -5.80 6.79
CA GLN A 129 14.16 -5.93 8.21
C GLN A 129 12.75 -5.43 8.48
N ASP A 130 12.39 -4.29 7.90
CA ASP A 130 11.03 -3.76 8.03
C ASP A 130 10.02 -4.59 7.25
N ALA A 131 10.41 -5.18 6.09
CA ALA A 131 9.57 -6.11 5.36
C ALA A 131 9.16 -7.32 6.22
N GLU A 132 10.14 -7.97 6.85
CA GLU A 132 9.91 -9.12 7.74
C GLU A 132 8.94 -8.77 8.87
N ARG A 133 9.14 -7.61 9.51
CA ARG A 133 8.28 -7.12 10.60
C ARG A 133 6.87 -6.82 10.13
N ILE A 134 6.72 -6.15 8.99
CA ILE A 134 5.41 -5.79 8.42
C ILE A 134 4.65 -7.05 8.00
N MET A 135 5.30 -7.98 7.32
CA MET A 135 4.69 -9.24 6.90
C MET A 135 4.26 -10.09 8.10
N PHE A 136 5.09 -10.17 9.13
CA PHE A 136 4.74 -10.87 10.37
C PHE A 136 3.53 -10.23 11.05
N ALA A 137 3.53 -8.90 11.21
CA ALA A 137 2.43 -8.18 11.83
C ALA A 137 1.12 -8.29 11.03
N ALA A 138 1.19 -8.26 9.69
CA ALA A 138 0.04 -8.42 8.80
C ALA A 138 -0.63 -9.80 8.91
N SER A 139 0.12 -10.84 9.31
CA SER A 139 -0.40 -12.20 9.48
C SER A 139 -0.92 -12.48 10.90
N HIS A 140 -0.57 -11.66 11.89
CA HIS A 140 -0.90 -11.90 13.31
C HIS A 140 -1.74 -10.79 13.95
N GLY A 141 -2.06 -9.74 13.20
CA GLY A 141 -2.82 -8.61 13.69
C GLY A 141 -3.29 -7.69 12.57
N ASP A 142 -3.69 -6.49 12.94
CA ASP A 142 -4.16 -5.48 12.01
C ASP A 142 -3.10 -4.40 11.79
N LEU A 143 -2.93 -4.02 10.52
CA LEU A 143 -2.08 -2.89 10.14
C LEU A 143 -2.93 -1.65 9.90
N SER A 144 -2.38 -0.49 10.29
CA SER A 144 -2.96 0.82 10.02
C SER A 144 -1.89 1.80 9.55
N PHE A 145 -2.25 2.65 8.58
CA PHE A 145 -1.37 3.67 8.06
C PHE A 145 -1.68 5.04 8.68
N GLY A 146 -0.63 5.79 8.98
CA GLY A 146 -0.69 7.21 9.27
C GLY A 146 -0.06 7.98 8.11
N LEU A 147 -0.84 8.77 7.37
CA LEU A 147 -0.32 9.59 6.27
C LEU A 147 0.60 10.68 6.80
N LEU A 148 1.80 10.78 6.22
CA LEU A 148 2.81 11.74 6.64
C LEU A 148 2.89 12.92 5.67
N ASN A 149 3.17 14.10 6.23
CA ASN A 149 3.61 15.27 5.48
C ASN A 149 5.08 15.60 5.78
N ALA A 150 5.64 16.61 5.12
CA ALA A 150 7.04 16.99 5.27
C ALA A 150 7.45 17.43 6.71
N LYS A 151 6.47 17.76 7.56
CA LYS A 151 6.68 18.21 8.95
C LYS A 151 6.27 17.17 9.98
N SER A 152 5.70 16.04 9.56
CA SER A 152 5.29 14.98 10.47
C SER A 152 6.50 14.41 11.21
N LYS A 153 6.36 14.25 12.52
CA LYS A 153 7.38 13.64 13.37
C LYS A 153 6.76 12.40 14.00
N VAL A 154 7.31 11.25 13.69
CA VAL A 154 6.84 9.95 14.21
C VAL A 154 8.04 9.26 14.83
N GLN A 155 7.90 8.86 16.08
CA GLN A 155 8.97 8.20 16.85
C GLN A 155 8.41 6.95 17.53
N ALA A 156 9.24 5.91 17.62
CA ALA A 156 8.89 4.71 18.35
C ALA A 156 8.74 5.02 19.85
N GLY A 157 7.69 4.46 20.43
CA GLY A 157 7.38 4.58 21.85
C GLY A 157 6.96 3.21 22.42
N PRO A 158 6.53 3.20 23.69
CA PRO A 158 6.10 1.97 24.36
C PRO A 158 4.85 1.32 23.71
N GLY A 159 4.13 2.09 22.86
CA GLY A 159 2.85 1.68 22.31
C GLY A 159 1.67 2.00 23.23
N ALA A 160 0.47 1.79 22.68
CA ALA A 160 -0.78 1.94 23.41
C ALA A 160 -1.34 0.55 23.80
N THR A 161 -1.79 0.45 25.02
CA THR A 161 -2.46 -0.72 25.61
C THR A 161 -3.64 -0.24 26.44
N ASP A 162 -4.54 -1.12 26.85
CA ASP A 162 -5.67 -0.77 27.72
C ASP A 162 -5.23 -0.10 29.02
N THR A 163 -4.03 -0.41 29.50
CA THR A 163 -3.52 0.11 30.78
C THR A 163 -2.92 1.51 30.67
N ASN A 164 -2.55 1.98 29.48
CA ASN A 164 -1.92 3.29 29.28
C ASN A 164 -2.68 4.21 28.29
N LEU A 165 -3.87 3.80 27.84
CA LEU A 165 -4.63 4.50 26.81
C LEU A 165 -5.03 5.93 27.23
N PHE A 166 -5.30 6.17 28.49
CA PHE A 166 -5.77 7.45 29.04
C PHE A 166 -4.76 8.14 29.99
N ARG A 167 -3.49 7.96 29.73
CA ARG A 167 -2.42 8.63 30.50
C ARG A 167 -1.82 9.79 29.74
#